data_71ee325546fb33810deaec45e2471608
#
_entry.id   71ee325546fb33810deaec45e2471608
#
_cell.length_a   1.000
_cell.length_b   1.000
_cell.length_c   1.000
_cell.angle_alpha   90.00
_cell.angle_beta   90.00
_cell.angle_gamma   90.00
#
_symmetry.space_group_name_H-M   'P 1'
#
loop_
_entity.id
_entity.type
_entity.pdbx_description
1 polymer ?
#
loop_
_entity_poly.entity_id
_entity_poly.type
_entity_poly.pdbx_seq_one_letter_code
_entity_poly.pdbx_strand_id
1 'polypeptide(L)'
;MTLVERFLKYVSFDTQSSEETEITPSTPGQMVFARYLKEELESLGLEEITLDENGYLFATLPANTDKPLPVIGFIAHMDTSPDMSGKNVSPRIVQNYDGKDIVLCAEENVVLSPAQFPEPVSYTHL
;
A
#
# COMPACT_ATOMS: atom_id res chain seq x y z
N MET A 1 -12.49 -0.29 -9.78
CA MET A 1 -11.01 -0.20 -9.95
C MET A 1 -10.40 -1.59 -10.06
N THR A 2 -9.48 -1.80 -11.00
CA THR A 2 -8.62 -2.99 -11.04
C THR A 2 -7.61 -2.94 -9.88
N LEU A 3 -6.93 -4.05 -9.60
CA LEU A 3 -5.88 -4.10 -8.58
C LEU A 3 -4.74 -3.11 -8.89
N VAL A 4 -4.34 -3.01 -10.16
CA VAL A 4 -3.28 -2.09 -10.59
C VAL A 4 -3.70 -0.63 -10.41
N GLU A 5 -4.92 -0.25 -10.83
CA GLU A 5 -5.44 1.10 -10.64
C GLU A 5 -5.52 1.47 -9.16
N ARG A 6 -5.91 0.52 -8.31
CA ARG A 6 -5.96 0.70 -6.86
C ARG A 6 -4.55 0.94 -6.30
N PHE A 7 -3.58 0.11 -6.67
CA PHE A 7 -2.19 0.29 -6.26
C PHE A 7 -1.64 1.66 -6.69
N LEU A 8 -1.84 2.06 -7.96
CA LEU A 8 -1.42 3.36 -8.46
C LEU A 8 -2.06 4.53 -7.70
N LYS A 9 -3.31 4.35 -7.27
CA LYS A 9 -3.99 5.32 -6.40
C LYS A 9 -3.36 5.37 -5.01
N TYR A 10 -3.08 4.23 -4.39
CA TYR A 10 -2.53 4.16 -3.04
C TYR A 10 -1.14 4.81 -2.96
N VAL A 11 -0.25 4.54 -3.91
CA VAL A 11 1.09 5.14 -3.93
C VAL A 11 1.10 6.64 -4.22
N SER A 12 -0.03 7.24 -4.57
CA SER A 12 -0.16 8.69 -4.72
C SER A 12 -0.33 9.44 -3.40
N PHE A 13 -0.58 8.73 -2.30
CA PHE A 13 -0.65 9.32 -0.97
C PHE A 13 0.74 9.39 -0.34
N ASP A 14 1.10 10.53 0.22
CA ASP A 14 2.30 10.65 1.04
C ASP A 14 2.01 10.14 2.44
N THR A 15 2.38 8.91 2.71
CA THR A 15 2.18 8.23 4.00
C THR A 15 3.49 7.97 4.74
N GLN A 16 4.57 8.65 4.34
CA GLN A 16 5.87 8.51 4.99
C GLN A 16 5.75 8.69 6.50
N SER A 17 6.30 7.75 7.26
CA SER A 17 6.39 7.84 8.72
C SER A 17 7.46 8.84 9.15
N SER A 18 7.40 9.24 10.43
CA SER A 18 8.39 10.11 11.05
C SER A 18 8.82 9.53 12.40
N GLU A 19 10.11 9.49 12.62
CA GLU A 19 10.70 9.11 13.92
C GLU A 19 10.89 10.30 14.86
N GLU A 20 10.63 11.53 14.37
CA GLU A 20 10.80 12.79 15.13
C GLU A 20 9.59 13.15 16.00
N THR A 21 8.55 12.32 16.00
CA THR A 21 7.30 12.59 16.72
C THR A 21 6.87 11.40 17.56
N GLU A 22 6.29 11.67 18.73
CA GLU A 22 5.71 10.67 19.63
C GLU A 22 4.20 10.47 19.44
N ILE A 23 3.59 11.15 18.46
CA ILE A 23 2.16 11.02 18.17
C ILE A 23 1.88 9.89 17.17
N THR A 24 0.65 9.36 17.21
CA THR A 24 0.15 8.35 16.27
C THR A 24 -1.14 8.86 15.63
N PRO A 25 -1.25 8.85 14.31
CA PRO A 25 -0.21 8.49 13.34
C PRO A 25 0.91 9.52 13.27
N SER A 26 2.13 9.10 12.94
CA SER A 26 3.33 9.94 13.00
C SER A 26 3.34 11.08 11.97
N THR A 27 2.52 10.98 10.92
CA THR A 27 2.34 12.05 9.92
C THR A 27 0.87 12.19 9.53
N PRO A 28 0.42 13.43 9.19
CA PRO A 28 -0.98 13.66 8.78
C PRO A 28 -1.40 12.90 7.52
N GLY A 29 -0.47 12.59 6.61
CA GLY A 29 -0.73 11.87 5.36
C GLY A 29 -1.28 10.47 5.60
N GLN A 30 -0.87 9.81 6.66
CA GLN A 30 -1.37 8.49 7.06
C GLN A 30 -2.88 8.56 7.38
N MET A 31 -3.34 9.58 8.10
CA MET A 31 -4.76 9.77 8.39
C MET A 31 -5.56 10.12 7.13
N VAL A 32 -4.99 10.88 6.20
CA VAL A 32 -5.64 11.18 4.91
C VAL A 32 -5.87 9.89 4.12
N PHE A 33 -4.86 9.03 4.08
CA PHE A 33 -4.96 7.74 3.40
C PHE A 33 -5.93 6.79 4.12
N ALA A 34 -5.92 6.75 5.45
CA ALA A 34 -6.85 5.94 6.23
C ALA A 34 -8.32 6.29 5.96
N ARG A 35 -8.63 7.59 5.83
CA ARG A 35 -9.99 8.05 5.46
C ARG A 35 -10.37 7.60 4.04
N TYR A 36 -9.45 7.70 3.09
CA TYR A 36 -9.67 7.20 1.74
C TYR A 36 -9.95 5.69 1.74
N LEU A 37 -9.14 4.91 2.48
CA LEU A 37 -9.35 3.47 2.60
C LEU A 37 -10.69 3.13 3.26
N LYS A 38 -11.13 3.90 4.26
CA LYS A 38 -12.44 3.74 4.88
C LYS A 38 -13.56 3.86 3.85
N GLU A 39 -13.56 4.91 3.04
CA GLU A 39 -14.55 5.12 1.98
C GLU A 39 -14.52 3.99 0.94
N GLU A 40 -13.32 3.49 0.61
CA GLU A 40 -13.18 2.37 -0.31
C GLU A 40 -13.74 1.07 0.27
N LEU A 41 -13.46 0.75 1.53
CA LEU A 41 -14.01 -0.43 2.21
C LEU A 41 -15.54 -0.37 2.28
N GLU A 42 -16.12 0.80 2.55
CA GLU A 42 -17.56 1.04 2.47
C GLU A 42 -18.09 0.74 1.06
N SER A 43 -17.41 1.22 0.02
CA SER A 43 -17.79 0.98 -1.37
C SER A 43 -17.69 -0.48 -1.81
N LEU A 44 -16.85 -1.26 -1.15
CA LEU A 44 -16.68 -2.69 -1.36
C LEU A 44 -17.71 -3.54 -0.60
N GLY A 45 -18.55 -2.90 0.23
CA GLY A 45 -19.59 -3.57 0.99
C GLY A 45 -19.10 -4.28 2.25
N LEU A 46 -17.96 -3.87 2.82
CA LEU A 46 -17.55 -4.33 4.13
C LEU A 46 -18.41 -3.68 5.22
N GLU A 47 -18.48 -4.33 6.37
CA GLU A 47 -19.30 -3.93 7.51
C GLU A 47 -18.43 -3.58 8.72
N GLU A 48 -19.05 -3.01 9.76
CA GLU A 48 -18.40 -2.65 11.04
C GLU A 48 -17.12 -1.82 10.86
N ILE A 49 -17.12 -0.93 9.87
CA ILE A 49 -15.93 -0.13 9.52
C ILE A 49 -15.72 0.95 10.57
N THR A 50 -14.59 0.89 11.23
CA THR A 50 -14.16 1.88 12.25
C THR A 50 -12.80 2.42 11.92
N LEU A 51 -12.63 3.73 12.10
CA LEU A 51 -11.35 4.43 12.02
C LEU A 51 -11.20 5.27 13.27
N ASP A 52 -10.19 5.00 14.07
CA ASP A 52 -9.94 5.75 15.30
C ASP A 52 -8.98 6.95 15.07
N GLU A 53 -8.75 7.70 16.14
CA GLU A 53 -7.87 8.88 16.15
C GLU A 53 -6.40 8.56 15.93
N ASN A 54 -5.98 7.31 16.18
CA ASN A 54 -4.62 6.83 15.96
C ASN A 54 -4.41 6.27 14.53
N GLY A 55 -5.45 6.28 13.70
CA GLY A 55 -5.39 5.78 12.32
C GLY A 55 -5.60 4.28 12.19
N TYR A 56 -6.02 3.57 13.24
CA TYR A 56 -6.38 2.16 13.13
C TYR A 56 -7.71 2.01 12.42
N LEU A 57 -7.67 1.40 11.25
CA LEU A 57 -8.83 1.13 10.41
C LEU A 57 -9.18 -0.36 10.48
N PHE A 58 -10.38 -0.65 10.93
CA PHE A 58 -10.92 -2.01 10.98
C PHE A 58 -12.14 -2.12 10.07
N ALA A 59 -12.35 -3.29 9.50
CA ALA A 59 -13.54 -3.63 8.74
C ALA A 59 -13.80 -5.13 8.81
N THR A 60 -15.05 -5.52 8.68
CA THR A 60 -15.47 -6.91 8.67
C THR A 60 -16.04 -7.28 7.28
N LEU A 61 -15.52 -8.34 6.68
CA LEU A 61 -16.17 -9.02 5.58
C LEU A 61 -17.04 -10.12 6.18
N PRO A 62 -18.38 -10.00 6.13
CA PRO A 62 -19.27 -10.96 6.77
C PRO A 62 -19.14 -12.35 6.14
N ALA A 63 -19.36 -13.37 6.94
CA ALA A 63 -19.38 -14.74 6.47
C ALA A 63 -20.45 -14.94 5.40
N ASN A 64 -20.15 -15.75 4.41
CA ASN A 64 -21.08 -16.17 3.36
C ASN A 64 -21.68 -17.58 3.63
N THR A 65 -21.60 -18.05 4.87
CA THR A 65 -22.09 -19.37 5.29
C THR A 65 -22.51 -19.34 6.77
N ASP A 66 -23.49 -20.18 7.12
CA ASP A 66 -23.95 -20.36 8.50
C ASP A 66 -23.12 -21.39 9.28
N LYS A 67 -22.08 -21.94 8.69
CA LYS A 67 -21.19 -22.90 9.37
C LYS A 67 -20.36 -22.18 10.44
N PRO A 68 -20.15 -22.80 11.62
CA PRO A 68 -19.26 -22.26 12.64
C PRO A 68 -17.81 -22.40 12.20
N LEU A 69 -17.28 -21.37 11.55
CA LEU A 69 -15.91 -21.29 11.08
C LEU A 69 -15.13 -20.28 11.93
N PRO A 70 -13.80 -20.46 12.07
CA PRO A 70 -12.96 -19.48 12.74
C PRO A 70 -12.92 -18.16 11.96
N VAL A 71 -12.84 -17.06 12.68
CA VAL A 71 -12.57 -15.73 12.09
C VAL A 71 -11.11 -15.66 11.69
N ILE A 72 -10.84 -15.15 10.49
CA ILE A 72 -9.49 -14.91 9.96
C ILE A 72 -9.25 -13.40 9.93
N GLY A 73 -8.16 -12.96 10.55
CA GLY A 73 -7.74 -11.55 10.50
C GLY A 73 -6.60 -11.36 9.51
N PHE A 74 -6.67 -10.28 8.74
CA PHE A 74 -5.58 -9.77 7.91
C PHE A 74 -5.12 -8.44 8.47
N ILE A 75 -3.80 -8.22 8.51
CA ILE A 75 -3.20 -6.98 8.99
C ILE A 75 -2.27 -6.45 7.89
N ALA A 76 -2.40 -5.17 7.59
CA ALA A 76 -1.51 -4.46 6.68
C ALA A 76 -1.25 -3.06 7.22
N HIS A 77 -0.01 -2.59 7.15
CA HIS A 77 0.33 -1.23 7.54
C HIS A 77 0.08 -0.24 6.38
N MET A 78 -0.17 1.03 6.71
CA MET A 78 -0.48 2.09 5.75
C MET A 78 0.69 3.03 5.50
N ASP A 79 1.64 3.09 6.43
CA ASP A 79 2.79 3.97 6.32
C ASP A 79 3.88 3.42 5.40
N THR A 80 4.72 4.30 4.92
CA THR A 80 5.96 3.98 4.24
C THR A 80 7.15 4.38 5.09
N SER A 81 8.32 3.74 4.84
CA SER A 81 9.55 3.99 5.57
C SER A 81 9.97 5.47 5.53
N PRO A 82 10.56 6.01 6.62
CA PRO A 82 11.14 7.34 6.61
C PRO A 82 12.39 7.47 5.73
N ASP A 83 13.00 6.35 5.31
CA ASP A 83 14.26 6.35 4.55
C ASP A 83 14.15 6.98 3.16
N MET A 84 12.94 6.95 2.56
CA MET A 84 12.68 7.51 1.23
C MET A 84 11.42 8.35 1.26
N SER A 85 11.45 9.48 0.55
CA SER A 85 10.29 10.37 0.47
C SER A 85 9.09 9.69 -0.18
N GLY A 86 7.92 9.79 0.48
CA GLY A 86 6.63 9.39 -0.07
C GLY A 86 5.98 10.46 -0.95
N LYS A 87 6.61 11.63 -1.13
CA LYS A 87 6.06 12.75 -1.90
C LYS A 87 6.27 12.55 -3.40
N ASN A 88 5.24 12.91 -4.17
CA ASN A 88 5.31 12.97 -5.63
C ASN A 88 5.80 11.67 -6.26
N VAL A 89 5.43 10.53 -5.69
CA VAL A 89 5.75 9.23 -6.26
C VAL A 89 5.16 9.15 -7.68
N SER A 90 6.00 8.84 -8.66
CA SER A 90 5.65 8.78 -10.08
C SER A 90 5.80 7.34 -10.59
N PRO A 91 4.81 6.46 -10.35
CA PRO A 91 4.88 5.07 -10.75
C PRO A 91 4.87 4.91 -12.27
N ARG A 92 5.62 3.95 -12.77
CA ARG A 92 5.73 3.62 -14.18
C ARG A 92 5.46 2.14 -14.38
N ILE A 93 4.61 1.82 -15.34
CA ILE A 93 4.37 0.42 -15.75
C ILE A 93 5.40 0.04 -16.83
N VAL A 94 6.21 -0.97 -16.53
CA VAL A 94 7.15 -1.55 -17.50
C VAL A 94 6.43 -2.66 -18.26
N GLN A 95 6.17 -2.43 -19.56
CA GLN A 95 5.54 -3.42 -20.44
C GLN A 95 6.59 -4.41 -20.95
N ASN A 96 6.20 -5.68 -21.08
CA ASN A 96 7.04 -6.73 -21.66
C ASN A 96 8.45 -6.78 -21.03
N TYR A 97 8.50 -6.78 -19.70
CA TYR A 97 9.77 -6.78 -18.97
C TYR A 97 10.67 -7.92 -19.43
N ASP A 98 11.91 -7.59 -19.82
CA ASP A 98 12.87 -8.51 -20.44
C ASP A 98 13.84 -9.16 -19.43
N GLY A 99 13.62 -8.93 -18.13
CA GLY A 99 14.45 -9.50 -17.07
C GLY A 99 15.77 -8.78 -16.82
N LYS A 100 15.97 -7.59 -17.39
CA LYS A 100 17.18 -6.79 -17.18
C LYS A 100 16.98 -5.70 -16.15
N ASP A 101 18.04 -4.92 -15.92
CA ASP A 101 18.03 -3.79 -15.01
C ASP A 101 16.97 -2.75 -15.39
N ILE A 102 16.24 -2.27 -14.39
CA ILE A 102 15.26 -1.18 -14.54
C ILE A 102 15.86 0.08 -13.93
N VAL A 103 16.13 1.08 -14.75
CA VAL A 103 16.57 2.41 -14.27
C VAL A 103 15.36 3.11 -13.68
N LEU A 104 15.38 3.34 -12.36
CA LEU A 104 14.34 4.05 -11.62
C LEU A 104 14.55 5.56 -11.67
N CYS A 105 15.76 6.02 -11.40
CA CYS A 105 16.17 7.41 -11.51
C CYS A 105 17.57 7.48 -12.14
N ALA A 106 17.67 8.04 -13.34
CA ALA A 106 18.94 8.16 -14.05
C ALA A 106 19.85 9.23 -13.43
N GLU A 107 19.27 10.30 -12.91
CA GLU A 107 20.00 11.43 -12.31
C GLU A 107 20.70 11.02 -11.02
N GLU A 108 20.07 10.16 -10.23
CA GLU A 108 20.60 9.64 -8.96
C GLU A 108 21.26 8.25 -9.11
N ASN A 109 21.30 7.71 -10.33
CA ASN A 109 21.83 6.38 -10.64
C ASN A 109 21.14 5.27 -9.82
N VAL A 110 19.83 5.41 -9.58
CA VAL A 110 19.04 4.40 -8.88
C VAL A 110 18.56 3.35 -9.89
N VAL A 111 18.99 2.11 -9.67
CA VAL A 111 18.70 0.98 -10.55
C VAL A 111 18.16 -0.19 -9.75
N LEU A 112 17.06 -0.76 -10.19
CA LEU A 112 16.56 -2.04 -9.70
C LEU A 112 17.16 -3.15 -10.57
N SER A 113 18.11 -3.90 -9.99
CA SER A 113 18.83 -4.96 -10.70
C SER A 113 18.36 -6.35 -10.24
N PRO A 114 17.95 -7.24 -11.16
CA PRO A 114 17.60 -8.62 -10.83
C PRO A 114 18.77 -9.43 -10.24
N ALA A 115 20.00 -8.98 -10.42
CA ALA A 115 21.15 -9.62 -9.80
C ALA A 115 21.20 -9.39 -8.27
N GLN A 116 20.61 -8.28 -7.80
CA GLN A 116 20.49 -7.95 -6.37
C GLN A 116 19.10 -8.28 -5.83
N PHE A 117 18.07 -8.10 -6.65
CA PHE A 117 16.66 -8.32 -6.31
C PHE A 117 16.03 -9.22 -7.39
N PRO A 118 16.02 -10.55 -7.22
CA PRO A 118 15.53 -11.48 -8.23
C PRO A 118 13.99 -11.50 -8.38
N GLU A 119 13.26 -10.93 -7.44
CA GLU A 119 11.80 -10.92 -7.40
C GLU A 119 11.13 -10.33 -8.66
N PRO A 120 11.63 -9.24 -9.29
CA PRO A 120 11.03 -8.71 -10.51
C PRO A 120 10.95 -9.74 -11.65
N VAL A 121 11.87 -10.71 -11.69
CA VAL A 121 11.88 -11.75 -12.71
C VAL A 121 10.90 -12.88 -12.36
N SER A 122 10.75 -13.21 -11.07
CA SER A 122 9.88 -14.30 -10.61
C SER A 122 8.40 -13.95 -10.71
N TYR A 123 8.02 -12.66 -10.66
CA TYR A 123 6.62 -12.21 -10.67
C TYR A 123 6.11 -11.73 -12.05
N THR A 124 6.89 -11.87 -13.11
CA THR A 124 6.48 -11.49 -14.48
C THR A 124 5.40 -12.40 -15.08
N HIS A 125 4.90 -13.37 -14.36
CA HIS A 125 3.89 -14.33 -14.81
C HIS A 125 2.54 -14.21 -14.10
N LEU A 126 2.28 -13.09 -13.42
CA LEU A 126 0.97 -12.79 -12.81
C LEU A 126 0.11 -11.92 -13.70
#